data_58bcb8a27ab313e7cb1d71c619e59baa
#
_entry.id   58bcb8a27ab313e7cb1d71c619e59baa
#
_cell.length_a   1.000
_cell.length_b   1.000
_cell.length_c   1.000
_cell.angle_alpha   90.00
_cell.angle_beta   90.00
_cell.angle_gamma   90.00
#
_symmetry.space_group_name_H-M   'P 1'
#
loop_
_entity.id
_entity.type
_entity.pdbx_description
1 polymer ?
#
loop_
_entity_poly.entity_id
_entity_poly.type
_entity_poly.pdbx_seq_one_letter_code
_entity_poly.pdbx_strand_id
1 'polypeptide(L)'
;MAIGSTLSVGLIGLKAFNVQVQAFISPGLPYFSIIGLPDASLSEARERVKSACQATGFGWPQTRVTVNMSPAAMPKRGSSHDLAIAASVLCAAGAIGHDCLEDTIVLGEVNLDGSVLPIHGLLPIMLHAEERGVRKMIVPHRNLDEASMVDGLDVVGVRHVGELIELMGGDATYTIPDTPVTDETTTDQSPTSHPNDCGDMNEVLGQEHAKWALQVAAAGGHNLIMTGPPGSGKTMLASRMPGIMCPLNEAEQLEVASIRSLCGILPQYGITDMPPFEAPHHTASTAALVGGGSGIAVPGAITRAHRGILFLDEAPEFSARALQTLREPLESGYVALSRSKGSTYYPASFQLIMAANPCPCGYYYGTGERCACREKDRIRYFSRLSGPILDRVDIQMAVPPVSRIAAQSEPIGESSAGIQARVIRARQVAKDRFRQYGWVCNAQASGKWLHANTSLKAMELVNRALSNHQLTLRGADRAMRLSWTLADLAGRVSPTEQDVHQGIEMRTRMT
;
A
#
# COMPACT_ATOMS: atom_id res chain seq x y z
N MET A 1 38.95 20.81 20.15
CA MET A 1 38.06 20.68 18.97
C MET A 1 37.14 19.50 19.26
N ALA A 2 35.88 19.76 19.44
CA ALA A 2 34.91 18.72 19.80
C ALA A 2 34.08 18.35 18.59
N ILE A 3 34.01 17.05 18.27
CA ILE A 3 33.13 16.48 17.23
C ILE A 3 32.07 15.69 17.96
N GLY A 4 30.81 15.99 17.73
CA GLY A 4 29.67 15.17 18.15
C GLY A 4 29.17 14.37 16.97
N SER A 5 28.91 13.08 17.14
CA SER A 5 28.42 12.19 16.11
C SER A 5 27.15 11.47 16.55
N THR A 6 26.18 11.33 15.64
CA THR A 6 24.91 10.65 15.88
C THR A 6 24.52 9.87 14.62
N LEU A 7 23.89 8.73 14.80
CA LEU A 7 23.34 7.94 13.71
C LEU A 7 21.85 8.27 13.51
N SER A 8 21.45 8.49 12.27
CA SER A 8 20.06 8.63 11.85
C SER A 8 19.79 7.74 10.65
N VAL A 9 18.55 7.64 10.21
CA VAL A 9 18.17 6.81 9.05
C VAL A 9 17.24 7.58 8.14
N GLY A 10 17.53 7.56 6.85
CA GLY A 10 16.69 8.13 5.80
C GLY A 10 15.94 7.05 5.02
N LEU A 11 14.85 7.46 4.35
CA LEU A 11 14.03 6.57 3.50
C LEU A 11 14.01 7.03 2.04
N ILE A 12 14.08 6.05 1.13
CA ILE A 12 13.76 6.23 -0.29
C ILE A 12 12.75 5.14 -0.66
N GLY A 13 11.48 5.51 -0.77
CA GLY A 13 10.39 4.55 -0.81
C GLY A 13 10.33 3.77 0.51
N LEU A 14 10.39 2.44 0.44
CA LEU A 14 10.46 1.55 1.61
C LEU A 14 11.91 1.21 2.02
N LYS A 15 12.90 1.62 1.23
CA LYS A 15 14.30 1.29 1.51
C LYS A 15 14.91 2.31 2.45
N ALA A 16 15.38 1.84 3.59
CA ALA A 16 16.10 2.64 4.57
C ALA A 16 17.61 2.65 4.28
N PHE A 17 18.28 3.72 4.69
CA PHE A 17 19.75 3.87 4.61
C PHE A 17 20.27 4.70 5.78
N ASN A 18 21.44 4.35 6.28
CA ASN A 18 22.07 5.05 7.39
C ASN A 18 22.50 6.47 6.99
N VAL A 19 22.28 7.42 7.90
CA VAL A 19 22.71 8.80 7.79
C VAL A 19 23.57 9.12 9.02
N GLN A 20 24.88 9.31 8.82
CA GLN A 20 25.74 9.79 9.86
C GLN A 20 25.64 11.31 9.97
N VAL A 21 25.32 11.81 11.14
CA VAL A 21 25.20 13.24 11.45
C VAL A 21 26.37 13.63 12.35
N GLN A 22 27.23 14.52 11.88
CA GLN A 22 28.42 14.97 12.61
C GLN A 22 28.40 16.47 12.78
N ALA A 23 28.46 16.94 14.01
CA ALA A 23 28.60 18.35 14.36
C ALA A 23 30.05 18.67 14.74
N PHE A 24 30.54 19.80 14.25
CA PHE A 24 31.85 20.35 14.52
C PHE A 24 31.74 21.79 15.00
N ILE A 25 32.31 22.09 16.16
CA ILE A 25 32.37 23.43 16.74
C ILE A 25 33.81 23.96 16.61
N SER A 26 33.96 25.07 15.89
CA SER A 26 35.26 25.67 15.63
C SER A 26 35.28 27.16 16.01
N PRO A 27 36.47 27.73 16.35
CA PRO A 27 36.61 29.17 16.56
C PRO A 27 36.20 29.98 15.33
N GLY A 28 35.58 31.14 15.53
CA GLY A 28 35.17 32.05 14.48
C GLY A 28 33.92 32.84 14.83
N LEU A 29 33.45 33.65 13.91
CA LEU A 29 32.18 34.38 14.08
C LEU A 29 30.99 33.39 14.18
N PRO A 30 29.97 33.72 14.98
CA PRO A 30 28.78 32.89 15.15
C PRO A 30 28.14 32.58 13.80
N TYR A 31 28.14 31.32 13.44
CA TYR A 31 27.54 30.85 12.19
C TYR A 31 27.11 29.40 12.34
N PHE A 32 25.87 29.09 11.91
CA PHE A 32 25.37 27.73 11.89
C PHE A 32 25.14 27.26 10.46
N SER A 33 25.77 26.18 10.05
CA SER A 33 25.64 25.58 8.73
C SER A 33 25.36 24.08 8.81
N ILE A 34 24.49 23.60 7.92
CA ILE A 34 24.20 22.17 7.74
C ILE A 34 24.57 21.83 6.29
N ILE A 35 25.33 20.75 6.09
CA ILE A 35 25.77 20.25 4.79
C ILE A 35 25.10 18.89 4.54
N GLY A 36 24.59 18.69 3.34
CA GLY A 36 24.00 17.40 2.92
C GLY A 36 22.48 17.33 2.94
N LEU A 37 21.78 18.45 3.21
CA LEU A 37 20.34 18.61 2.98
C LEU A 37 20.05 19.40 1.69
N PRO A 38 18.85 19.30 1.09
CA PRO A 38 18.41 20.19 0.03
C PRO A 38 18.29 21.66 0.50
N ASP A 39 18.62 22.62 -0.33
CA ASP A 39 18.72 24.04 0.02
C ASP A 39 17.50 24.65 0.73
N ALA A 40 16.28 24.29 0.31
CA ALA A 40 15.04 24.81 0.93
C ALA A 40 14.85 24.33 2.37
N SER A 41 15.22 23.07 2.68
CA SER A 41 15.09 22.48 4.03
C SER A 41 16.20 22.92 4.98
N LEU A 42 17.32 23.42 4.47
CA LEU A 42 18.49 23.82 5.25
C LEU A 42 18.21 25.01 6.18
N SER A 43 17.53 26.04 5.66
CA SER A 43 17.25 27.25 6.44
C SER A 43 16.24 26.97 7.55
N GLU A 44 15.20 26.20 7.26
CA GLU A 44 14.16 25.82 8.21
C GLU A 44 14.70 24.92 9.32
N ALA A 45 15.45 23.87 8.98
CA ALA A 45 16.07 22.96 9.95
C ALA A 45 17.04 23.71 10.91
N ARG A 46 17.82 24.68 10.40
CA ARG A 46 18.71 25.49 11.24
C ARG A 46 17.95 26.23 12.33
N GLU A 47 16.88 26.92 11.96
CA GLU A 47 16.09 27.70 12.91
C GLU A 47 15.37 26.79 13.92
N ARG A 48 14.77 25.71 13.45
CA ARG A 48 14.09 24.75 14.35
C ARG A 48 15.05 24.13 15.36
N VAL A 49 16.15 23.55 14.91
CA VAL A 49 17.12 22.87 15.78
C VAL A 49 17.75 23.85 16.77
N LYS A 50 18.16 25.06 16.31
CA LYS A 50 18.75 26.07 17.19
C LYS A 50 17.76 26.50 18.27
N SER A 51 16.53 26.85 17.89
CA SER A 51 15.48 27.29 18.83
C SER A 51 15.12 26.17 19.80
N ALA A 52 14.94 24.93 19.31
CA ALA A 52 14.64 23.78 20.14
C ALA A 52 15.72 23.51 21.20
N CYS A 53 17.00 23.59 20.85
CA CYS A 53 18.08 23.47 21.81
C CYS A 53 18.08 24.63 22.82
N GLN A 54 17.85 25.86 22.40
CA GLN A 54 17.78 27.01 23.30
C GLN A 54 16.60 26.96 24.28
N ALA A 55 15.47 26.36 23.85
CA ALA A 55 14.28 26.15 24.68
C ALA A 55 14.53 25.21 25.88
N THR A 56 15.62 24.42 25.86
CA THR A 56 16.06 23.56 26.99
C THR A 56 16.96 24.26 28.00
N GLY A 57 17.18 25.57 27.89
CA GLY A 57 18.17 26.29 28.67
C GLY A 57 19.61 26.14 28.16
N PHE A 58 19.82 25.37 27.09
CA PHE A 58 21.15 25.19 26.50
C PHE A 58 21.66 26.49 25.87
N GLY A 59 22.84 26.92 26.32
CA GLY A 59 23.58 28.05 25.78
C GLY A 59 24.13 27.72 24.38
N TRP A 60 23.47 28.16 23.31
CA TRP A 60 23.95 27.90 21.94
C TRP A 60 25.37 28.47 21.73
N PRO A 61 26.32 27.71 21.16
CA PRO A 61 27.70 28.13 20.94
C PRO A 61 27.79 29.44 20.16
N GLN A 62 28.49 30.47 20.74
CA GLN A 62 28.73 31.77 20.10
C GLN A 62 29.93 31.72 19.14
N THR A 63 30.12 30.59 18.47
CA THR A 63 31.19 30.29 17.53
C THR A 63 30.65 29.63 16.31
N ARG A 64 31.49 29.13 15.42
CA ARG A 64 31.04 28.48 14.17
C ARG A 64 30.65 27.02 14.45
N VAL A 65 29.38 26.68 14.18
CA VAL A 65 28.84 25.32 14.25
C VAL A 65 28.61 24.83 12.81
N THR A 66 29.16 23.67 12.46
CA THR A 66 28.96 23.04 11.14
C THR A 66 28.50 21.61 11.38
N VAL A 67 27.36 21.25 10.80
CA VAL A 67 26.84 19.87 10.80
C VAL A 67 26.94 19.30 9.40
N ASN A 68 27.48 18.09 9.30
CA ASN A 68 27.58 17.32 8.08
C ASN A 68 26.71 16.07 8.15
N MET A 69 25.90 15.82 7.12
CA MET A 69 25.05 14.62 6.99
C MET A 69 25.54 13.76 5.84
N SER A 70 26.14 12.61 6.16
CA SER A 70 26.71 11.67 5.19
C SER A 70 25.83 10.42 5.00
N PRO A 71 25.74 9.86 3.79
CA PRO A 71 26.35 10.26 2.52
C PRO A 71 25.64 11.45 1.84
N ALA A 72 26.37 12.41 1.31
CA ALA A 72 25.81 13.62 0.70
C ALA A 72 24.99 13.34 -0.56
N ALA A 73 25.30 12.26 -1.30
CA ALA A 73 24.62 11.91 -2.56
C ALA A 73 23.20 11.36 -2.36
N MET A 74 22.86 10.87 -1.17
CA MET A 74 21.53 10.31 -0.87
C MET A 74 20.56 11.43 -0.50
N PRO A 75 19.34 11.43 -1.07
CA PRO A 75 18.34 12.45 -0.76
C PRO A 75 17.84 12.27 0.68
N LYS A 76 18.19 13.18 1.54
CA LYS A 76 17.66 13.29 2.90
C LYS A 76 16.51 14.27 2.85
N ARG A 77 15.32 13.80 3.08
CA ARG A 77 14.08 14.58 2.96
C ARG A 77 13.33 14.55 4.28
N GLY A 78 12.73 15.68 4.61
CA GLY A 78 11.93 15.84 5.81
C GLY A 78 12.73 16.26 7.03
N SER A 79 11.99 16.54 8.08
CA SER A 79 12.44 17.02 9.38
C SER A 79 12.79 15.90 10.37
N SER A 80 12.64 14.62 9.95
CA SER A 80 12.90 13.45 10.81
C SER A 80 14.33 13.34 11.35
N HIS A 81 15.26 14.11 10.79
CA HIS A 81 16.66 14.17 11.24
C HIS A 81 16.94 15.30 12.23
N ASP A 82 15.98 16.17 12.52
CA ASP A 82 16.19 17.37 13.34
C ASP A 82 16.68 17.01 14.74
N LEU A 83 16.10 15.98 15.36
CA LEU A 83 16.52 15.50 16.69
C LEU A 83 17.96 14.95 16.67
N ALA A 84 18.35 14.24 15.60
CA ALA A 84 19.73 13.75 15.44
C ALA A 84 20.73 14.90 15.22
N ILE A 85 20.34 15.95 14.51
CA ILE A 85 21.15 17.16 14.35
C ILE A 85 21.32 17.85 15.71
N ALA A 86 20.22 18.00 16.49
CA ALA A 86 20.26 18.56 17.83
C ALA A 86 21.21 17.76 18.74
N ALA A 87 21.05 16.42 18.77
CA ALA A 87 21.89 15.52 19.55
C ALA A 87 23.38 15.64 19.19
N SER A 88 23.71 15.71 17.89
CA SER A 88 25.10 15.87 17.44
C SER A 88 25.72 17.20 17.89
N VAL A 89 24.96 18.31 17.89
CA VAL A 89 25.42 19.64 18.34
C VAL A 89 25.59 19.66 19.88
N LEU A 90 24.62 19.10 20.61
CA LEU A 90 24.68 18.98 22.08
C LEU A 90 25.91 18.14 22.52
N CYS A 91 26.17 17.04 21.82
CA CYS A 91 27.35 16.22 22.04
C CYS A 91 28.65 16.99 21.75
N ALA A 92 28.74 17.68 20.60
CA ALA A 92 29.92 18.50 20.28
C ALA A 92 30.16 19.66 21.25
N ALA A 93 29.11 20.17 21.88
CA ALA A 93 29.20 21.22 22.90
C ALA A 93 29.52 20.70 24.31
N GLY A 94 29.52 19.36 24.51
CA GLY A 94 29.72 18.74 25.80
C GLY A 94 28.51 18.81 26.74
N ALA A 95 27.33 19.12 26.22
CA ALA A 95 26.09 19.11 27.01
C ALA A 95 25.57 17.70 27.30
N ILE A 96 25.97 16.73 26.48
CA ILE A 96 25.68 15.30 26.66
C ILE A 96 26.95 14.48 26.43
N GLY A 97 26.99 13.25 26.99
CA GLY A 97 28.13 12.35 26.86
C GLY A 97 28.39 11.87 25.44
N HIS A 98 29.67 11.75 25.05
CA HIS A 98 30.05 11.27 23.71
C HIS A 98 29.67 9.79 23.49
N ASP A 99 29.85 8.96 24.51
CA ASP A 99 29.67 7.51 24.42
C ASP A 99 28.17 7.09 24.39
N CYS A 100 27.29 8.00 24.80
CA CYS A 100 25.84 7.70 24.88
C CYS A 100 25.13 7.56 23.53
N LEU A 101 25.74 8.07 22.44
CA LEU A 101 25.16 8.05 21.08
C LEU A 101 25.81 7.02 20.16
N GLU A 102 26.81 6.26 20.66
CA GLU A 102 27.40 5.16 19.89
C GLU A 102 26.38 4.08 19.64
N ASP A 103 26.25 3.65 18.38
CA ASP A 103 25.30 2.63 17.91
C ASP A 103 23.81 2.92 18.25
N THR A 104 23.47 4.19 18.48
CA THR A 104 22.10 4.63 18.75
C THR A 104 21.55 5.43 17.58
N ILE A 105 20.43 4.97 17.01
CA ILE A 105 19.69 5.70 15.98
C ILE A 105 18.81 6.75 16.67
N VAL A 106 18.92 8.01 16.23
CA VAL A 106 18.10 9.12 16.74
C VAL A 106 17.25 9.67 15.62
N LEU A 107 15.93 9.74 15.86
CA LEU A 107 14.93 10.20 14.90
C LEU A 107 13.92 11.11 15.59
N GLY A 108 13.47 12.13 14.91
CA GLY A 108 12.39 13.02 15.37
C GLY A 108 12.43 14.35 14.66
N GLU A 109 11.26 14.91 14.41
CA GLU A 109 11.09 16.30 14.04
C GLU A 109 11.01 17.15 15.30
N VAL A 110 11.59 18.35 15.31
CA VAL A 110 11.52 19.22 16.46
C VAL A 110 10.79 20.52 16.15
N ASN A 111 10.01 21.01 17.10
CA ASN A 111 9.41 22.34 17.09
C ASN A 111 10.36 23.38 17.70
N LEU A 112 10.05 24.66 17.52
CA LEU A 112 10.83 25.79 18.05
C LEU A 112 10.89 25.80 19.58
N ASP A 113 9.88 25.27 20.25
CA ASP A 113 9.78 25.14 21.71
C ASP A 113 10.53 23.92 22.28
N GLY A 114 11.14 23.11 21.41
CA GLY A 114 11.86 21.90 21.78
C GLY A 114 11.00 20.64 21.86
N SER A 115 9.69 20.70 21.61
CA SER A 115 8.82 19.53 21.53
C SER A 115 9.18 18.65 20.34
N VAL A 116 9.06 17.33 20.51
CA VAL A 116 9.40 16.33 19.48
C VAL A 116 8.13 15.80 18.85
N LEU A 117 8.02 15.94 17.53
CA LEU A 117 6.86 15.54 16.73
C LEU A 117 7.04 14.12 16.17
N PRO A 118 5.93 13.40 15.93
CA PRO A 118 5.97 12.06 15.35
C PRO A 118 6.52 12.08 13.93
N ILE A 119 7.11 10.95 13.54
CA ILE A 119 7.62 10.72 12.19
C ILE A 119 6.82 9.62 11.50
N HIS A 120 6.77 9.67 10.18
CA HIS A 120 6.18 8.61 9.35
C HIS A 120 7.28 7.65 8.85
N GLY A 121 6.95 6.36 8.76
CA GLY A 121 7.87 5.35 8.24
C GLY A 121 8.86 4.83 9.28
N LEU A 122 8.48 4.78 10.55
CA LEU A 122 9.34 4.23 11.60
C LEU A 122 9.57 2.73 11.39
N LEU A 123 8.54 1.95 11.04
CA LEU A 123 8.66 0.50 10.89
C LEU A 123 9.75 0.07 9.87
N PRO A 124 9.80 0.57 8.62
CA PRO A 124 10.88 0.20 7.70
C PRO A 124 12.27 0.64 8.21
N ILE A 125 12.36 1.68 9.03
CA ILE A 125 13.61 2.08 9.68
C ILE A 125 14.02 1.08 10.76
N MET A 126 13.08 0.61 11.56
CA MET A 126 13.32 -0.39 12.62
C MET A 126 13.79 -1.72 12.03
N LEU A 127 13.13 -2.20 10.98
CA LEU A 127 13.55 -3.41 10.26
C LEU A 127 14.97 -3.28 9.70
N HIS A 128 15.32 -2.11 9.17
CA HIS A 128 16.68 -1.84 8.71
C HIS A 128 17.69 -1.80 9.87
N ALA A 129 17.33 -1.23 11.02
CA ALA A 129 18.18 -1.19 12.21
C ALA A 129 18.50 -2.61 12.70
N GLU A 130 17.49 -3.47 12.77
CA GLU A 130 17.62 -4.87 13.15
C GLU A 130 18.55 -5.63 12.19
N GLU A 131 18.35 -5.51 10.87
CA GLU A 131 19.21 -6.11 9.84
C GLU A 131 20.69 -5.67 9.97
N ARG A 132 20.94 -4.45 10.43
CA ARG A 132 22.28 -3.88 10.63
C ARG A 132 22.89 -4.15 12.01
N GLY A 133 22.13 -4.79 12.91
CA GLY A 133 22.56 -5.09 14.27
C GLY A 133 22.57 -3.88 15.23
N VAL A 134 22.00 -2.73 14.81
CA VAL A 134 21.78 -1.59 15.69
C VAL A 134 20.56 -1.88 16.56
N ARG A 135 20.72 -1.83 17.88
CA ARG A 135 19.65 -2.24 18.80
C ARG A 135 19.04 -1.10 19.62
N LYS A 136 19.67 0.07 19.63
CA LYS A 136 19.21 1.22 20.41
C LYS A 136 18.63 2.29 19.50
N MET A 137 17.44 2.77 19.84
CA MET A 137 16.78 3.84 19.09
C MET A 137 16.15 4.86 20.03
N ILE A 138 16.27 6.13 19.68
CA ILE A 138 15.54 7.24 20.30
C ILE A 138 14.59 7.80 19.27
N VAL A 139 13.32 7.76 19.59
CA VAL A 139 12.22 8.13 18.67
C VAL A 139 11.24 9.09 19.36
N PRO A 140 10.36 9.76 18.62
CA PRO A 140 9.29 10.53 19.26
C PRO A 140 8.39 9.62 20.11
N HIS A 141 7.99 10.09 21.28
CA HIS A 141 7.13 9.32 22.20
C HIS A 141 5.83 8.81 21.55
N ARG A 142 5.26 9.59 20.64
CA ARG A 142 4.02 9.20 19.89
C ARG A 142 4.23 8.04 18.90
N ASN A 143 5.48 7.71 18.58
CA ASN A 143 5.79 6.54 17.74
C ASN A 143 6.02 5.25 18.55
N LEU A 144 5.90 5.28 19.89
CA LEU A 144 6.12 4.09 20.72
C LEU A 144 5.12 2.97 20.46
N ASP A 145 3.86 3.30 20.14
CA ASP A 145 2.86 2.29 19.77
C ASP A 145 3.28 1.52 18.52
N GLU A 146 3.81 2.23 17.52
CA GLU A 146 4.37 1.60 16.31
C GLU A 146 5.65 0.83 16.64
N ALA A 147 6.52 1.39 17.48
CA ALA A 147 7.77 0.76 17.87
C ALA A 147 7.55 -0.55 18.65
N SER A 148 6.51 -0.63 19.46
CA SER A 148 6.15 -1.84 20.21
C SER A 148 5.71 -3.03 19.36
N MET A 149 5.47 -2.82 18.06
CA MET A 149 5.07 -3.89 17.13
C MET A 149 6.26 -4.72 16.63
N VAL A 150 7.50 -4.32 16.93
CA VAL A 150 8.73 -5.02 16.52
C VAL A 150 9.55 -5.36 17.75
N ASP A 151 9.82 -6.64 17.93
CA ASP A 151 10.64 -7.14 19.04
C ASP A 151 12.14 -6.96 18.75
N GLY A 152 12.96 -6.96 19.79
CA GLY A 152 14.43 -7.04 19.69
C GLY A 152 15.16 -5.70 19.59
N LEU A 153 14.45 -4.58 19.61
CA LEU A 153 15.02 -3.22 19.64
C LEU A 153 14.75 -2.55 21.00
N ASP A 154 15.78 -1.92 21.57
CA ASP A 154 15.67 -1.07 22.75
C ASP A 154 15.28 0.35 22.30
N VAL A 155 13.98 0.67 22.35
CA VAL A 155 13.43 1.92 21.83
C VAL A 155 13.00 2.83 22.99
N VAL A 156 13.58 4.02 23.04
CA VAL A 156 13.23 5.05 24.01
C VAL A 156 12.47 6.18 23.33
N GLY A 157 11.30 6.51 23.85
CA GLY A 157 10.47 7.61 23.35
C GLY A 157 10.74 8.90 24.07
N VAL A 158 10.94 10.01 23.33
CA VAL A 158 11.14 11.36 23.88
C VAL A 158 10.05 12.31 23.37
N ARG A 159 9.60 13.22 24.26
CA ARG A 159 8.58 14.26 23.96
C ARG A 159 9.22 15.62 23.72
N HIS A 160 10.42 15.80 24.26
CA HIS A 160 11.12 17.08 24.24
C HIS A 160 12.64 16.87 24.12
N VAL A 161 13.33 17.81 23.49
CA VAL A 161 14.81 17.77 23.40
C VAL A 161 15.44 17.75 24.79
N GLY A 162 14.80 18.35 25.81
CA GLY A 162 15.26 18.29 27.21
C GLY A 162 15.28 16.87 27.76
N GLU A 163 14.27 16.03 27.47
CA GLU A 163 14.29 14.61 27.87
C GLU A 163 15.46 13.85 27.23
N LEU A 164 15.81 14.18 25.97
CA LEU A 164 16.99 13.62 25.33
C LEU A 164 18.28 14.01 26.08
N ILE A 165 18.42 15.28 26.53
CA ILE A 165 19.59 15.74 27.27
C ILE A 165 19.69 14.99 28.61
N GLU A 166 18.62 14.88 29.38
CA GLU A 166 18.59 14.16 30.66
C GLU A 166 18.85 12.65 30.47
N LEU A 167 18.28 12.02 29.45
CA LEU A 167 18.53 10.61 29.10
C LEU A 167 20.03 10.35 28.84
N MET A 168 20.73 11.36 28.29
CA MET A 168 22.17 11.29 27.97
C MET A 168 23.06 11.87 29.08
N GLY A 169 22.50 12.07 30.28
CA GLY A 169 23.26 12.47 31.49
C GLY A 169 23.62 13.96 31.57
N GLY A 170 22.95 14.81 30.78
CA GLY A 170 23.07 16.26 30.86
C GLY A 170 21.97 16.90 31.71
N ASP A 171 22.07 18.19 31.96
CA ASP A 171 21.09 19.00 32.68
C ASP A 171 20.26 19.82 31.68
N ALA A 172 18.94 19.84 31.83
CA ALA A 172 18.03 20.62 30.97
C ALA A 172 16.94 21.32 31.83
N THR A 173 16.51 22.48 31.37
CA THR A 173 15.36 23.19 31.93
C THR A 173 14.31 23.37 30.82
N TYR A 174 13.19 22.67 30.92
CA TYR A 174 12.16 22.70 29.91
C TYR A 174 10.78 22.47 30.51
N THR A 175 9.75 22.77 29.73
CA THR A 175 8.34 22.47 30.04
C THR A 175 7.75 21.71 28.90
N ILE A 176 7.17 20.54 29.18
CA ILE A 176 6.43 19.80 28.17
C ILE A 176 5.07 20.48 28.00
N PRO A 177 4.71 20.96 26.81
CA PRO A 177 3.39 21.55 26.59
C PRO A 177 2.27 20.52 26.82
N ASP A 178 1.30 20.86 27.65
CA ASP A 178 0.09 20.02 27.88
C ASP A 178 -0.86 19.97 26.67
N THR A 179 -0.56 20.71 25.63
CA THR A 179 -1.41 20.77 24.43
C THR A 179 -1.24 19.50 23.60
N PRO A 180 -2.30 18.70 23.42
CA PRO A 180 -2.26 17.68 22.40
C PRO A 180 -2.10 18.42 21.06
N VAL A 181 -0.95 18.21 20.39
CA VAL A 181 -0.82 18.58 18.99
C VAL A 181 -1.87 17.75 18.28
N THR A 182 -2.98 18.37 17.92
CA THR A 182 -4.02 17.75 17.11
C THR A 182 -3.37 17.37 15.78
N ASP A 183 -3.34 16.09 15.48
CA ASP A 183 -2.98 15.62 14.13
C ASP A 183 -4.04 16.14 13.16
N GLU A 184 -3.82 17.33 12.61
CA GLU A 184 -4.67 17.93 11.56
C GLU A 184 -4.64 17.15 10.24
N THR A 185 -3.91 16.03 10.19
CA THR A 185 -3.83 15.15 9.01
C THR A 185 -4.76 13.96 9.03
N THR A 186 -5.52 13.73 10.11
CA THR A 186 -6.65 12.80 10.05
C THR A 186 -7.80 13.51 9.34
N THR A 187 -7.80 13.45 8.01
CA THR A 187 -9.03 13.64 7.23
C THR A 187 -10.14 12.83 7.89
N ASP A 188 -11.21 13.53 8.24
CA ASP A 188 -12.50 13.07 8.79
C ASP A 188 -13.07 11.87 8.00
N GLN A 189 -12.54 10.69 8.23
CA GLN A 189 -13.17 9.43 7.93
C GLN A 189 -13.05 8.58 9.20
N SER A 190 -13.97 8.83 10.15
CA SER A 190 -14.22 7.85 11.20
C SER A 190 -14.61 6.55 10.50
N PRO A 191 -13.80 5.50 10.55
CA PRO A 191 -14.24 4.21 10.05
C PRO A 191 -15.37 3.76 10.95
N THR A 192 -16.57 3.68 10.41
CA THR A 192 -17.77 3.18 11.09
C THR A 192 -17.70 1.66 11.35
N SER A 193 -16.58 1.02 10.99
CA SER A 193 -16.25 -0.39 11.23
C SER A 193 -14.75 -0.52 11.49
N HIS A 194 -14.34 -1.53 12.27
CA HIS A 194 -12.93 -1.84 12.43
C HIS A 194 -12.28 -2.03 11.04
N PRO A 195 -11.11 -1.44 10.80
CA PRO A 195 -10.46 -1.46 9.47
C PRO A 195 -10.23 -2.87 8.89
N ASN A 196 -10.25 -3.89 9.75
CA ASN A 196 -10.05 -5.31 9.40
C ASN A 196 -11.37 -6.11 9.37
N ASP A 197 -12.54 -5.47 9.54
CA ASP A 197 -13.83 -6.16 9.45
C ASP A 197 -14.36 -6.07 8.00
N CYS A 198 -14.16 -7.14 7.25
CA CYS A 198 -14.65 -7.25 5.88
C CYS A 198 -16.06 -7.86 5.78
N GLY A 199 -16.67 -8.29 6.90
CA GLY A 199 -17.92 -9.06 6.94
C GLY A 199 -17.75 -10.49 6.38
N ASP A 200 -18.77 -11.32 6.50
CA ASP A 200 -18.74 -12.70 6.01
C ASP A 200 -19.52 -12.85 4.69
N MET A 201 -19.05 -13.75 3.81
CA MET A 201 -19.67 -14.01 2.50
C MET A 201 -21.08 -14.63 2.65
N ASN A 202 -21.38 -15.29 3.76
CA ASN A 202 -22.70 -15.84 4.07
C ASN A 202 -23.78 -14.78 4.28
N GLU A 203 -23.39 -13.52 4.59
CA GLU A 203 -24.32 -12.38 4.70
C GLU A 203 -24.85 -11.93 3.33
N VAL A 204 -24.15 -12.31 2.25
CA VAL A 204 -24.59 -12.01 0.89
C VAL A 204 -25.64 -13.03 0.49
N LEU A 205 -26.89 -12.59 0.44
CA LEU A 205 -28.01 -13.46 0.04
C LEU A 205 -28.00 -13.68 -1.47
N GLY A 206 -28.12 -14.96 -1.88
CA GLY A 206 -28.06 -15.35 -3.28
C GLY A 206 -26.72 -15.03 -3.94
N GLN A 207 -26.75 -14.65 -5.22
CA GLN A 207 -25.55 -14.25 -5.99
C GLN A 207 -24.48 -15.36 -6.12
N GLU A 208 -24.89 -16.63 -6.18
CA GLU A 208 -23.98 -17.78 -6.17
C GLU A 208 -22.95 -17.73 -7.31
N HIS A 209 -23.37 -17.25 -8.50
CA HIS A 209 -22.45 -17.04 -9.62
C HIS A 209 -21.38 -15.96 -9.31
N ALA A 210 -21.79 -14.92 -8.58
CA ALA A 210 -20.85 -13.85 -8.20
C ALA A 210 -19.86 -14.34 -7.13
N LYS A 211 -20.35 -15.04 -6.12
CA LYS A 211 -19.50 -15.66 -5.09
C LYS A 211 -18.51 -16.63 -5.71
N TRP A 212 -18.96 -17.48 -6.64
CA TRP A 212 -18.09 -18.39 -7.38
C TRP A 212 -17.03 -17.65 -8.20
N ALA A 213 -17.39 -16.60 -8.92
CA ALA A 213 -16.44 -15.81 -9.68
C ALA A 213 -15.40 -15.11 -8.79
N LEU A 214 -15.81 -14.61 -7.60
CA LEU A 214 -14.89 -14.07 -6.59
C LEU A 214 -13.95 -15.14 -6.04
N GLN A 215 -14.45 -16.35 -5.78
CA GLN A 215 -13.62 -17.50 -5.37
C GLN A 215 -12.57 -17.84 -6.43
N VAL A 216 -12.94 -17.89 -7.72
CA VAL A 216 -12.01 -18.12 -8.83
C VAL A 216 -11.01 -16.97 -8.92
N ALA A 217 -11.47 -15.73 -8.78
CA ALA A 217 -10.60 -14.56 -8.77
C ALA A 217 -9.59 -14.61 -7.62
N ALA A 218 -10.01 -14.94 -6.40
CA ALA A 218 -9.14 -15.09 -5.23
C ALA A 218 -8.13 -16.23 -5.40
N ALA A 219 -8.56 -17.38 -5.90
CA ALA A 219 -7.71 -18.54 -6.10
C ALA A 219 -6.63 -18.32 -7.16
N GLY A 220 -6.99 -17.71 -8.30
CA GLY A 220 -6.07 -17.50 -9.42
C GLY A 220 -5.33 -16.17 -9.42
N GLY A 221 -5.70 -15.20 -8.57
CA GLY A 221 -5.18 -13.83 -8.61
C GLY A 221 -5.71 -13.03 -9.81
N HIS A 222 -6.94 -13.31 -10.24
CA HIS A 222 -7.53 -12.73 -11.44
C HIS A 222 -8.20 -11.38 -11.18
N ASN A 223 -7.97 -10.43 -12.06
CA ASN A 223 -8.69 -9.16 -12.08
C ASN A 223 -10.13 -9.37 -12.55
N LEU A 224 -11.08 -8.66 -11.93
CA LEU A 224 -12.49 -8.88 -12.15
C LEU A 224 -13.27 -7.57 -12.34
N ILE A 225 -14.27 -7.58 -13.23
CA ILE A 225 -15.27 -6.53 -13.34
C ILE A 225 -16.68 -7.08 -13.13
N MET A 226 -17.44 -6.40 -12.28
CA MET A 226 -18.85 -6.67 -12.00
C MET A 226 -19.72 -5.61 -12.68
N THR A 227 -20.71 -6.03 -13.47
CA THR A 227 -21.69 -5.11 -14.07
C THR A 227 -23.08 -5.45 -13.58
N GLY A 228 -23.79 -4.47 -13.08
CA GLY A 228 -25.16 -4.67 -12.58
C GLY A 228 -25.84 -3.38 -12.18
N PRO A 229 -27.17 -3.39 -12.01
CA PRO A 229 -27.93 -2.20 -11.61
C PRO A 229 -27.52 -1.71 -10.20
N PRO A 230 -27.84 -0.46 -9.86
CA PRO A 230 -27.68 0.02 -8.49
C PRO A 230 -28.41 -0.90 -7.49
N GLY A 231 -27.78 -1.13 -6.31
CA GLY A 231 -28.35 -1.98 -5.27
C GLY A 231 -28.25 -3.50 -5.55
N SER A 232 -27.51 -3.96 -6.57
CA SER A 232 -27.31 -5.39 -6.83
C SER A 232 -26.26 -6.06 -5.93
N GLY A 233 -25.64 -5.32 -4.99
CA GLY A 233 -24.69 -5.87 -4.01
C GLY A 233 -23.23 -5.92 -4.47
N LYS A 234 -22.84 -5.23 -5.55
CA LYS A 234 -21.46 -5.24 -6.08
C LYS A 234 -20.41 -4.81 -5.05
N THR A 235 -20.64 -3.71 -4.38
CA THR A 235 -19.75 -3.16 -3.34
C THR A 235 -19.68 -4.11 -2.15
N MET A 236 -20.82 -4.69 -1.74
CA MET A 236 -20.90 -5.68 -0.68
C MET A 236 -20.10 -6.94 -1.01
N LEU A 237 -20.19 -7.45 -2.22
CA LEU A 237 -19.41 -8.59 -2.70
C LEU A 237 -17.90 -8.30 -2.69
N ALA A 238 -17.52 -7.13 -3.20
CA ALA A 238 -16.11 -6.72 -3.26
C ALA A 238 -15.49 -6.56 -1.86
N SER A 239 -16.21 -5.93 -0.91
CA SER A 239 -15.70 -5.68 0.45
C SER A 239 -15.46 -6.96 1.26
N ARG A 240 -16.13 -8.07 0.91
CA ARG A 240 -15.94 -9.36 1.57
C ARG A 240 -14.81 -10.21 0.97
N MET A 241 -14.24 -9.76 -0.13
CA MET A 241 -13.19 -10.53 -0.81
C MET A 241 -11.92 -10.72 0.02
N PRO A 242 -11.42 -9.77 0.85
CA PRO A 242 -10.27 -10.03 1.72
C PRO A 242 -10.44 -11.28 2.58
N GLY A 243 -11.63 -11.53 3.11
CA GLY A 243 -11.94 -12.68 3.96
C GLY A 243 -11.91 -14.04 3.24
N ILE A 244 -11.88 -14.08 1.91
CA ILE A 244 -11.74 -15.31 1.12
C ILE A 244 -10.39 -15.45 0.43
N MET A 245 -9.52 -14.42 0.48
CA MET A 245 -8.15 -14.49 -0.04
C MET A 245 -7.24 -15.30 0.89
N CYS A 246 -6.07 -15.69 0.37
CA CYS A 246 -5.03 -16.26 1.23
C CYS A 246 -4.55 -15.21 2.22
N PRO A 247 -4.37 -15.56 3.51
CA PRO A 247 -3.74 -14.68 4.47
C PRO A 247 -2.30 -14.35 4.05
N LEU A 248 -1.83 -13.17 4.42
CA LEU A 248 -0.47 -12.72 4.17
C LEU A 248 0.51 -13.50 5.04
N ASN A 249 1.64 -13.93 4.47
CA ASN A 249 2.74 -14.46 5.27
C ASN A 249 3.47 -13.31 6.00
N GLU A 250 4.34 -13.64 6.96
CA GLU A 250 5.06 -12.67 7.80
C GLU A 250 5.80 -11.59 6.99
N ALA A 251 6.50 -11.97 5.93
CA ALA A 251 7.20 -11.01 5.08
C ALA A 251 6.23 -10.06 4.35
N GLU A 252 5.11 -10.58 3.85
CA GLU A 252 4.06 -9.79 3.20
C GLU A 252 3.34 -8.87 4.18
N GLN A 253 3.13 -9.31 5.42
CA GLN A 253 2.57 -8.48 6.51
C GLN A 253 3.48 -7.29 6.79
N LEU A 254 4.81 -7.49 6.89
CA LEU A 254 5.79 -6.43 7.11
C LEU A 254 5.88 -5.46 5.92
N GLU A 255 5.76 -5.94 4.66
CA GLU A 255 5.68 -5.07 3.48
C GLU A 255 4.46 -4.13 3.57
N VAL A 256 3.29 -4.68 3.87
CA VAL A 256 2.03 -3.92 4.00
C VAL A 256 2.10 -2.95 5.19
N ALA A 257 2.57 -3.42 6.34
CA ALA A 257 2.74 -2.60 7.54
C ALA A 257 3.72 -1.44 7.30
N SER A 258 4.82 -1.67 6.57
CA SER A 258 5.77 -0.62 6.18
C SER A 258 5.14 0.47 5.30
N ILE A 259 4.23 0.09 4.40
CA ILE A 259 3.45 1.05 3.60
C ILE A 259 2.50 1.86 4.51
N ARG A 260 1.80 1.19 5.44
CA ARG A 260 0.91 1.83 6.40
C ARG A 260 1.67 2.80 7.34
N SER A 261 2.88 2.41 7.75
CA SER A 261 3.81 3.25 8.53
C SER A 261 4.17 4.54 7.79
N LEU A 262 4.56 4.43 6.50
CA LEU A 262 4.83 5.60 5.64
C LEU A 262 3.62 6.52 5.46
N CYS A 263 2.42 5.97 5.54
CA CYS A 263 1.17 6.73 5.46
C CYS A 263 0.70 7.29 6.82
N GLY A 264 1.35 6.93 7.93
CA GLY A 264 0.95 7.32 9.28
C GLY A 264 -0.31 6.63 9.80
N ILE A 265 -0.75 5.55 9.16
CA ILE A 265 -1.99 4.83 9.51
C ILE A 265 -1.74 3.47 10.18
N LEU A 266 -0.49 3.06 10.35
CA LEU A 266 -0.17 1.76 10.94
C LEU A 266 -0.78 1.54 12.33
N PRO A 267 -0.80 2.52 13.27
CA PRO A 267 -1.41 2.32 14.59
C PRO A 267 -2.91 1.98 14.55
N GLN A 268 -3.63 2.39 13.48
CA GLN A 268 -5.05 2.10 13.31
C GLN A 268 -5.33 0.68 12.82
N TYR A 269 -4.42 0.11 12.03
CA TYR A 269 -4.59 -1.20 11.38
C TYR A 269 -3.81 -2.32 12.07
N GLY A 270 -2.68 -1.98 12.70
CA GLY A 270 -1.73 -2.96 13.20
C GLY A 270 -1.05 -3.78 12.09
N ILE A 271 -0.22 -4.73 12.50
CA ILE A 271 0.31 -5.79 11.64
C ILE A 271 -0.73 -6.90 11.59
N THR A 272 -1.20 -7.25 10.41
CA THR A 272 -2.28 -8.24 10.21
C THR A 272 -2.00 -9.10 8.99
N ASP A 273 -2.49 -10.32 9.03
CA ASP A 273 -2.45 -11.26 7.91
C ASP A 273 -3.57 -11.03 6.88
N MET A 274 -4.52 -10.14 7.18
CA MET A 274 -5.61 -9.82 6.24
C MET A 274 -5.11 -8.93 5.10
N PRO A 275 -5.36 -9.31 3.83
CA PRO A 275 -5.03 -8.50 2.67
C PRO A 275 -5.72 -7.13 2.70
N PRO A 276 -5.01 -6.03 2.36
CA PRO A 276 -5.59 -4.70 2.29
C PRO A 276 -6.77 -4.59 1.32
N PHE A 277 -7.73 -3.72 1.65
CA PHE A 277 -8.82 -3.35 0.76
C PHE A 277 -8.87 -1.83 0.61
N GLU A 278 -8.51 -1.34 -0.57
CA GLU A 278 -8.51 0.09 -0.90
C GLU A 278 -9.60 0.41 -1.90
N ALA A 279 -10.49 1.31 -1.52
CA ALA A 279 -11.65 1.71 -2.34
C ALA A 279 -11.65 3.24 -2.54
N PRO A 280 -10.79 3.80 -3.40
CA PRO A 280 -10.76 5.22 -3.65
C PRO A 280 -12.05 5.68 -4.32
N HIS A 281 -12.56 6.85 -3.93
CA HIS A 281 -13.73 7.44 -4.55
C HIS A 281 -13.46 7.78 -6.03
N HIS A 282 -14.45 7.69 -6.90
CA HIS A 282 -14.29 7.92 -8.35
C HIS A 282 -13.80 9.35 -8.70
N THR A 283 -13.99 10.34 -7.79
CA THR A 283 -13.46 11.70 -7.94
C THR A 283 -11.99 11.85 -7.51
N ALA A 284 -11.35 10.76 -7.04
CA ALA A 284 -9.96 10.80 -6.59
C ALA A 284 -9.03 11.33 -7.69
N SER A 285 -8.15 12.23 -7.30
CA SER A 285 -7.13 12.77 -8.20
C SER A 285 -6.10 11.70 -8.58
N THR A 286 -5.39 11.91 -9.69
CA THR A 286 -4.26 11.04 -10.07
C THR A 286 -3.22 10.92 -8.96
N ALA A 287 -2.97 12.01 -8.23
CA ALA A 287 -2.04 12.02 -7.09
C ALA A 287 -2.56 11.19 -5.90
N ALA A 288 -3.86 11.17 -5.65
CA ALA A 288 -4.46 10.32 -4.61
C ALA A 288 -4.35 8.82 -4.96
N LEU A 289 -4.40 8.47 -6.24
CA LEU A 289 -4.25 7.08 -6.70
C LEU A 289 -2.79 6.62 -6.71
N VAL A 290 -1.91 7.38 -7.35
CA VAL A 290 -0.51 6.97 -7.59
C VAL A 290 0.39 7.34 -6.42
N GLY A 291 0.08 8.41 -5.75
CA GLY A 291 0.91 9.04 -4.74
C GLY A 291 1.45 10.39 -5.21
N GLY A 292 1.81 11.21 -4.27
CA GLY A 292 2.29 12.57 -4.56
C GLY A 292 2.49 13.39 -3.29
N GLY A 293 2.61 14.68 -3.44
CA GLY A 293 2.83 15.65 -2.37
C GLY A 293 3.93 16.64 -2.73
N SER A 294 3.99 17.79 -2.07
CA SER A 294 5.02 18.82 -2.30
C SER A 294 6.37 18.46 -1.68
N GLY A 295 6.39 17.57 -0.67
CA GLY A 295 7.58 17.10 0.06
C GLY A 295 7.97 15.66 -0.28
N ILE A 296 7.93 14.77 0.71
CA ILE A 296 8.07 13.31 0.52
C ILE A 296 6.84 12.83 -0.23
N ALA A 297 7.05 12.01 -1.27
CA ALA A 297 5.94 11.42 -2.00
C ALA A 297 5.24 10.40 -1.08
N VAL A 298 4.03 10.71 -0.63
CA VAL A 298 3.21 9.78 0.15
C VAL A 298 2.63 8.74 -0.80
N PRO A 299 2.64 7.44 -0.42
CA PRO A 299 2.03 6.39 -1.21
C PRO A 299 0.54 6.65 -1.48
N GLY A 300 0.09 6.48 -2.74
CA GLY A 300 -1.31 6.56 -3.11
C GLY A 300 -2.08 5.26 -2.86
N ALA A 301 -3.39 5.26 -3.20
CA ALA A 301 -4.27 4.11 -3.03
C ALA A 301 -3.74 2.83 -3.73
N ILE A 302 -3.09 2.97 -4.88
CA ILE A 302 -2.49 1.86 -5.63
C ILE A 302 -1.41 1.15 -4.80
N THR A 303 -0.55 1.91 -4.11
CA THR A 303 0.49 1.34 -3.23
C THR A 303 -0.11 0.80 -1.94
N ARG A 304 -1.11 1.49 -1.34
CA ARG A 304 -1.79 0.99 -0.14
C ARG A 304 -2.54 -0.32 -0.38
N ALA A 305 -3.00 -0.56 -1.62
CA ALA A 305 -3.61 -1.83 -2.03
C ALA A 305 -2.60 -2.99 -2.24
N HIS A 306 -1.30 -2.75 -2.03
CA HIS A 306 -0.25 -3.77 -2.22
C HIS A 306 -0.56 -5.06 -1.44
N ARG A 307 -0.41 -6.23 -2.08
CA ARG A 307 -0.76 -7.57 -1.56
C ARG A 307 -2.25 -7.79 -1.30
N GLY A 308 -3.10 -6.84 -1.68
CA GLY A 308 -4.53 -6.88 -1.45
C GLY A 308 -5.35 -6.52 -2.68
N ILE A 309 -6.38 -5.73 -2.47
CA ILE A 309 -7.39 -5.39 -3.46
C ILE A 309 -7.45 -3.88 -3.67
N LEU A 310 -7.41 -3.48 -4.93
CA LEU A 310 -7.84 -2.15 -5.35
C LEU A 310 -9.25 -2.27 -5.94
N PHE A 311 -10.23 -1.71 -5.25
CA PHE A 311 -11.62 -1.71 -5.67
C PHE A 311 -12.00 -0.36 -6.28
N LEU A 312 -12.46 -0.37 -7.53
CA LEU A 312 -12.97 0.82 -8.20
C LEU A 312 -14.48 0.70 -8.35
N ASP A 313 -15.22 1.32 -7.44
CA ASP A 313 -16.68 1.43 -7.60
C ASP A 313 -17.01 2.50 -8.63
N GLU A 314 -18.09 2.29 -9.38
CA GLU A 314 -18.46 3.17 -10.49
C GLU A 314 -17.29 3.43 -11.46
N ALA A 315 -16.53 2.38 -11.80
CA ALA A 315 -15.31 2.47 -12.58
C ALA A 315 -15.38 3.34 -13.84
N PRO A 316 -16.49 3.38 -14.62
CA PRO A 316 -16.63 4.30 -15.76
C PRO A 316 -16.70 5.80 -15.38
N GLU A 317 -16.90 6.15 -14.11
CA GLU A 317 -16.95 7.54 -13.66
C GLU A 317 -15.56 8.11 -13.33
N PHE A 318 -14.57 7.26 -13.16
CA PHE A 318 -13.18 7.71 -13.03
C PHE A 318 -12.70 8.45 -14.30
N SER A 319 -11.86 9.45 -14.11
CA SER A 319 -11.24 10.14 -15.25
C SER A 319 -10.37 9.16 -16.06
N ALA A 320 -10.36 9.32 -17.39
CA ALA A 320 -9.52 8.49 -18.27
C ALA A 320 -8.03 8.53 -17.86
N ARG A 321 -7.55 9.68 -17.36
CA ARG A 321 -6.19 9.87 -16.87
C ARG A 321 -5.93 9.01 -15.61
N ALA A 322 -6.88 9.00 -14.68
CA ALA A 322 -6.79 8.18 -13.46
C ALA A 322 -6.71 6.69 -13.80
N LEU A 323 -7.59 6.21 -14.67
CA LEU A 323 -7.58 4.81 -15.13
C LEU A 323 -6.28 4.44 -15.87
N GLN A 324 -5.71 5.34 -16.67
CA GLN A 324 -4.45 5.08 -17.37
C GLN A 324 -3.27 4.83 -16.42
N THR A 325 -3.27 5.43 -15.22
CA THR A 325 -2.19 5.22 -14.24
C THR A 325 -2.12 3.80 -13.68
N LEU A 326 -3.21 3.02 -13.80
CA LEU A 326 -3.23 1.63 -13.36
C LEU A 326 -2.48 0.68 -14.31
N ARG A 327 -2.18 1.11 -15.54
CA ARG A 327 -1.63 0.22 -16.57
C ARG A 327 -0.25 -0.31 -16.21
N GLU A 328 0.63 0.57 -15.77
CA GLU A 328 1.99 0.21 -15.37
C GLU A 328 2.02 -0.69 -14.13
N PRO A 329 1.36 -0.33 -13.00
CA PRO A 329 1.34 -1.17 -11.81
C PRO A 329 0.75 -2.57 -12.03
N LEU A 330 -0.28 -2.69 -12.86
CA LEU A 330 -0.89 -3.99 -13.20
C LEU A 330 0.05 -4.92 -14.01
N GLU A 331 1.09 -4.38 -14.65
CA GLU A 331 2.08 -5.17 -15.40
C GLU A 331 3.37 -5.36 -14.61
N SER A 332 3.88 -4.29 -14.01
CA SER A 332 5.18 -4.26 -13.36
C SER A 332 5.13 -4.65 -11.88
N GLY A 333 3.98 -4.50 -11.20
CA GLY A 333 3.83 -4.71 -9.78
C GLY A 333 4.41 -3.57 -8.91
N TYR A 334 4.74 -2.42 -9.50
CA TYR A 334 5.22 -1.24 -8.77
C TYR A 334 4.76 0.07 -9.41
N VAL A 335 4.78 1.13 -8.62
CA VAL A 335 4.56 2.50 -9.05
C VAL A 335 5.89 3.24 -9.04
N ALA A 336 6.23 3.89 -10.16
CA ALA A 336 7.39 4.76 -10.27
C ALA A 336 6.97 6.22 -10.12
N LEU A 337 7.43 6.90 -9.07
CA LEU A 337 7.25 8.33 -8.86
C LEU A 337 8.52 9.08 -9.25
N SER A 338 8.55 9.61 -10.48
CA SER A 338 9.68 10.39 -10.99
C SER A 338 9.53 11.87 -10.63
N ARG A 339 10.60 12.45 -10.10
CA ARG A 339 10.73 13.87 -9.78
C ARG A 339 12.07 14.41 -10.25
N SER A 340 12.24 15.74 -10.22
CA SER A 340 13.47 16.41 -10.64
C SER A 340 14.77 15.90 -9.98
N LYS A 341 14.66 15.33 -8.78
CA LYS A 341 15.79 14.84 -7.96
C LYS A 341 15.89 13.30 -7.88
N GLY A 342 15.14 12.55 -8.71
CA GLY A 342 15.20 11.08 -8.74
C GLY A 342 13.84 10.40 -8.83
N SER A 343 13.87 9.09 -9.08
CA SER A 343 12.69 8.22 -9.14
C SER A 343 12.62 7.36 -7.89
N THR A 344 11.45 7.29 -7.29
CA THR A 344 11.16 6.43 -6.14
C THR A 344 10.19 5.35 -6.60
N TYR A 345 10.46 4.11 -6.23
CA TYR A 345 9.64 2.95 -6.57
C TYR A 345 8.91 2.46 -5.33
N TYR A 346 7.59 2.30 -5.44
CA TYR A 346 6.76 1.70 -4.41
C TYR A 346 6.15 0.41 -4.91
N PRO A 347 6.11 -0.66 -4.11
CA PRO A 347 5.47 -1.90 -4.49
C PRO A 347 3.96 -1.67 -4.68
N ALA A 348 3.38 -2.31 -5.69
CA ALA A 348 1.99 -2.15 -6.07
C ALA A 348 1.45 -3.43 -6.74
N SER A 349 1.71 -4.57 -6.13
CA SER A 349 1.15 -5.85 -6.57
C SER A 349 -0.21 -6.03 -5.90
N PHE A 350 -1.28 -5.74 -6.60
CA PHE A 350 -2.66 -5.80 -6.11
C PHE A 350 -3.54 -6.55 -7.10
N GLN A 351 -4.70 -6.99 -6.64
CA GLN A 351 -5.78 -7.53 -7.47
C GLN A 351 -6.79 -6.41 -7.75
N LEU A 352 -7.07 -6.15 -9.04
CA LEU A 352 -8.03 -5.13 -9.44
C LEU A 352 -9.45 -5.71 -9.48
N ILE A 353 -10.35 -5.10 -8.73
CA ILE A 353 -11.78 -5.36 -8.81
C ILE A 353 -12.49 -4.07 -9.21
N MET A 354 -13.32 -4.14 -10.23
CA MET A 354 -14.10 -3.01 -10.70
C MET A 354 -15.58 -3.31 -10.59
N ALA A 355 -16.37 -2.29 -10.27
CA ALA A 355 -17.82 -2.33 -10.40
C ALA A 355 -18.28 -1.26 -11.38
N ALA A 356 -19.25 -1.59 -12.20
CA ALA A 356 -19.86 -0.69 -13.16
C ALA A 356 -21.38 -0.85 -13.17
N ASN A 357 -22.09 0.25 -13.42
CA ASN A 357 -23.48 0.20 -13.77
C ASN A 357 -23.61 -0.17 -15.27
N PRO A 358 -24.73 -0.77 -15.72
CA PRO A 358 -24.90 -1.18 -17.13
C PRO A 358 -25.11 0.01 -18.09
N CYS A 359 -25.32 1.21 -17.57
CA CYS A 359 -25.48 2.45 -18.32
C CYS A 359 -25.43 3.65 -17.37
N PRO A 360 -25.40 4.91 -17.85
CA PRO A 360 -25.38 6.09 -16.96
C PRO A 360 -26.56 6.18 -15.99
N CYS A 361 -27.76 5.74 -16.36
CA CYS A 361 -28.90 5.71 -15.43
C CYS A 361 -28.95 4.46 -14.54
N GLY A 362 -28.13 3.45 -14.82
CA GLY A 362 -28.03 2.20 -14.05
C GLY A 362 -29.09 1.13 -14.37
N TYR A 363 -30.09 1.41 -15.20
CA TYR A 363 -31.26 0.53 -15.35
C TYR A 363 -31.31 -0.28 -16.65
N TYR A 364 -30.24 -0.31 -17.44
CA TYR A 364 -30.18 -1.16 -18.64
C TYR A 364 -29.86 -2.60 -18.25
N TYR A 365 -30.89 -3.34 -17.83
CA TYR A 365 -30.79 -4.73 -17.44
C TYR A 365 -32.01 -5.50 -17.92
N GLY A 366 -31.89 -6.79 -18.30
CA GLY A 366 -32.94 -7.61 -18.86
C GLY A 366 -33.49 -7.01 -20.14
N THR A 367 -34.81 -6.73 -20.24
CA THR A 367 -35.46 -6.10 -21.40
C THR A 367 -35.05 -4.63 -21.57
N GLY A 368 -34.43 -4.00 -20.58
CA GLY A 368 -34.03 -2.59 -20.63
C GLY A 368 -35.17 -1.58 -20.52
N GLU A 369 -36.40 -2.01 -20.22
CA GLU A 369 -37.62 -1.15 -20.19
C GLU A 369 -37.50 0.06 -19.22
N ARG A 370 -36.74 -0.09 -18.14
CA ARG A 370 -36.50 0.97 -17.16
C ARG A 370 -35.38 1.95 -17.54
N CYS A 371 -34.66 1.67 -18.63
CA CYS A 371 -33.53 2.47 -19.07
C CYS A 371 -33.99 3.60 -20.00
N ALA A 372 -33.66 4.85 -19.61
CA ALA A 372 -33.93 6.04 -20.43
C ALA A 372 -32.73 6.45 -21.31
N CYS A 373 -31.59 5.74 -21.24
CA CYS A 373 -30.37 6.09 -21.96
C CYS A 373 -30.44 5.71 -23.44
N ARG A 374 -30.01 6.60 -24.32
CA ARG A 374 -29.83 6.29 -25.75
C ARG A 374 -28.66 5.31 -25.90
N GLU A 375 -28.68 4.50 -26.94
CA GLU A 375 -27.64 3.53 -27.26
C GLU A 375 -26.25 4.20 -27.32
N LYS A 376 -26.13 5.35 -27.97
CA LYS A 376 -24.90 6.14 -28.06
C LYS A 376 -24.33 6.51 -26.67
N ASP A 377 -25.21 6.82 -25.71
CA ASP A 377 -24.79 7.20 -24.35
C ASP A 377 -24.29 5.98 -23.58
N ARG A 378 -24.88 4.80 -23.79
CA ARG A 378 -24.44 3.53 -23.21
C ARG A 378 -23.06 3.13 -23.74
N ILE A 379 -22.86 3.19 -25.06
CA ILE A 379 -21.56 2.90 -25.68
C ILE A 379 -20.50 3.87 -25.17
N ARG A 380 -20.81 5.18 -25.12
CA ARG A 380 -19.90 6.20 -24.60
C ARG A 380 -19.55 5.98 -23.13
N TYR A 381 -20.48 5.49 -22.32
CA TYR A 381 -20.26 5.21 -20.91
C TYR A 381 -19.22 4.09 -20.72
N PHE A 382 -19.40 2.95 -21.40
CA PHE A 382 -18.44 1.84 -21.33
C PHE A 382 -17.11 2.14 -22.04
N SER A 383 -17.10 2.98 -23.08
CA SER A 383 -15.85 3.37 -23.74
C SER A 383 -14.89 4.17 -22.85
N ARG A 384 -15.36 4.72 -21.72
CA ARG A 384 -14.50 5.32 -20.68
C ARG A 384 -13.59 4.28 -20.03
N LEU A 385 -14.06 3.03 -19.88
CA LEU A 385 -13.21 1.90 -19.54
C LEU A 385 -12.41 1.53 -20.79
N SER A 386 -11.25 2.19 -20.96
CA SER A 386 -10.42 2.01 -22.15
C SER A 386 -10.11 0.52 -22.41
N GLY A 387 -10.07 0.11 -23.68
CA GLY A 387 -9.71 -1.25 -24.09
C GLY A 387 -8.47 -1.81 -23.36
N PRO A 388 -7.38 -1.03 -23.22
CA PRO A 388 -6.20 -1.47 -22.49
C PRO A 388 -6.39 -1.86 -21.01
N ILE A 389 -7.41 -1.32 -20.32
CA ILE A 389 -7.73 -1.74 -18.94
C ILE A 389 -8.58 -3.00 -18.96
N LEU A 390 -9.60 -3.03 -19.80
CA LEU A 390 -10.44 -4.22 -19.97
C LEU A 390 -9.62 -5.42 -20.47
N ASP A 391 -8.58 -5.19 -21.26
CA ASP A 391 -7.62 -6.24 -21.64
C ASP A 391 -6.86 -6.82 -20.44
N ARG A 392 -6.80 -6.14 -19.29
CA ARG A 392 -6.16 -6.62 -18.05
C ARG A 392 -7.13 -7.24 -17.06
N VAL A 393 -8.41 -7.21 -17.37
CA VAL A 393 -9.46 -7.90 -16.61
C VAL A 393 -9.59 -9.32 -17.14
N ASP A 394 -9.56 -10.30 -16.24
CA ASP A 394 -9.68 -11.72 -16.60
C ASP A 394 -11.15 -12.16 -16.59
N ILE A 395 -11.89 -11.76 -15.56
CA ILE A 395 -13.28 -12.17 -15.33
C ILE A 395 -14.21 -10.99 -15.54
N GLN A 396 -15.21 -11.19 -16.39
CA GLN A 396 -16.29 -10.25 -16.64
C GLN A 396 -17.61 -10.90 -16.25
N MET A 397 -18.35 -10.28 -15.35
CA MET A 397 -19.58 -10.89 -14.83
C MET A 397 -20.71 -9.88 -14.67
N ALA A 398 -21.94 -10.36 -14.91
CA ALA A 398 -23.16 -9.64 -14.58
C ALA A 398 -23.61 -10.00 -13.16
N VAL A 399 -23.99 -8.99 -12.38
CA VAL A 399 -24.57 -9.13 -11.04
C VAL A 399 -26.03 -8.70 -11.10
N PRO A 400 -26.97 -9.65 -11.24
CA PRO A 400 -28.40 -9.36 -11.32
C PRO A 400 -28.94 -8.83 -9.99
N PRO A 401 -30.04 -8.08 -9.98
CA PRO A 401 -30.72 -7.71 -8.75
C PRO A 401 -31.28 -8.95 -8.06
N VAL A 402 -31.13 -9.03 -6.74
CA VAL A 402 -31.73 -10.12 -5.95
C VAL A 402 -33.20 -9.80 -5.68
N SER A 403 -34.11 -10.75 -5.98
CA SER A 403 -35.51 -10.59 -5.57
C SER A 403 -35.66 -10.91 -4.08
N ARG A 404 -36.49 -10.12 -3.37
CA ARG A 404 -36.77 -10.36 -1.92
C ARG A 404 -37.33 -11.76 -1.66
N ILE A 405 -38.08 -12.32 -2.61
CA ILE A 405 -38.69 -13.65 -2.47
C ILE A 405 -37.61 -14.72 -2.55
N ALA A 406 -36.64 -14.60 -3.47
CA ALA A 406 -35.52 -15.54 -3.56
C ALA A 406 -34.63 -15.45 -2.30
N ALA A 407 -34.36 -14.24 -1.79
CA ALA A 407 -33.55 -14.03 -0.58
C ALA A 407 -34.13 -14.66 0.69
N GLN A 408 -35.47 -14.83 0.79
CA GLN A 408 -36.11 -15.44 1.95
C GLN A 408 -36.19 -16.98 1.89
N SER A 409 -35.98 -17.55 0.71
CA SER A 409 -36.13 -19.00 0.45
C SER A 409 -34.81 -19.73 0.34
N GLU A 410 -33.67 -19.02 0.30
CA GLU A 410 -32.37 -19.64 0.16
C GLU A 410 -31.78 -20.01 1.53
N PRO A 411 -31.10 -21.18 1.64
CA PRO A 411 -30.36 -21.54 2.84
C PRO A 411 -29.24 -20.51 3.08
N ILE A 412 -28.78 -20.41 4.34
CA ILE A 412 -27.64 -19.58 4.72
C ILE A 412 -26.46 -19.93 3.81
N GLY A 413 -25.91 -18.93 3.11
CA GLY A 413 -24.79 -19.11 2.20
C GLY A 413 -23.55 -19.67 2.90
N GLU A 414 -22.59 -20.11 2.10
CA GLU A 414 -21.32 -20.63 2.63
C GLU A 414 -20.50 -19.51 3.28
N SER A 415 -19.83 -19.80 4.40
CA SER A 415 -18.98 -18.85 5.12
C SER A 415 -17.71 -18.50 4.34
N SER A 416 -17.19 -17.31 4.57
CA SER A 416 -15.89 -16.87 4.03
C SER A 416 -14.77 -17.87 4.34
N ALA A 417 -14.74 -18.45 5.55
CA ALA A 417 -13.74 -19.43 5.96
C ALA A 417 -13.78 -20.72 5.12
N GLY A 418 -14.98 -21.23 4.78
CA GLY A 418 -15.12 -22.39 3.91
C GLY A 418 -14.59 -22.14 2.48
N ILE A 419 -14.90 -20.96 1.92
CA ILE A 419 -14.41 -20.53 0.62
C ILE A 419 -12.89 -20.35 0.68
N GLN A 420 -12.37 -19.66 1.70
CA GLN A 420 -10.95 -19.39 1.90
C GLN A 420 -10.13 -20.69 1.94
N ALA A 421 -10.61 -21.72 2.66
CA ALA A 421 -9.92 -23.00 2.72
C ALA A 421 -9.75 -23.66 1.33
N ARG A 422 -10.72 -23.53 0.42
CA ARG A 422 -10.58 -23.99 -0.96
C ARG A 422 -9.60 -23.12 -1.77
N VAL A 423 -9.66 -21.81 -1.59
CA VAL A 423 -8.73 -20.85 -2.22
C VAL A 423 -7.29 -21.15 -1.81
N ILE A 424 -7.02 -21.34 -0.53
CA ILE A 424 -5.68 -21.67 -0.03
C ILE A 424 -5.16 -22.97 -0.66
N ARG A 425 -5.99 -24.02 -0.73
CA ARG A 425 -5.59 -25.29 -1.38
C ARG A 425 -5.25 -25.11 -2.85
N ALA A 426 -6.11 -24.42 -3.62
CA ALA A 426 -5.87 -24.17 -5.02
C ALA A 426 -4.60 -23.30 -5.25
N ARG A 427 -4.38 -22.31 -4.39
CA ARG A 427 -3.21 -21.46 -4.43
C ARG A 427 -1.92 -22.24 -4.13
N GLN A 428 -1.98 -23.18 -3.18
CA GLN A 428 -0.83 -24.04 -2.85
C GLN A 428 -0.46 -24.93 -4.03
N VAL A 429 -1.44 -25.54 -4.70
CA VAL A 429 -1.21 -26.35 -5.91
C VAL A 429 -0.55 -25.54 -7.02
N ALA A 430 -1.04 -24.32 -7.28
CA ALA A 430 -0.43 -23.40 -8.25
C ALA A 430 1.00 -23.02 -7.86
N LYS A 431 1.25 -22.65 -6.59
CA LYS A 431 2.57 -22.28 -6.07
C LYS A 431 3.58 -23.41 -6.22
N ASP A 432 3.19 -24.65 -5.92
CA ASP A 432 4.07 -25.82 -6.08
C ASP A 432 4.38 -26.11 -7.54
N ARG A 433 3.38 -25.99 -8.43
CA ARG A 433 3.54 -26.11 -9.89
C ARG A 433 4.52 -25.08 -10.44
N PHE A 434 4.47 -23.86 -9.94
CA PHE A 434 5.24 -22.73 -10.46
C PHE A 434 6.53 -22.42 -9.69
N ARG A 435 6.93 -23.26 -8.74
CA ARG A 435 8.10 -23.03 -7.87
C ARG A 435 9.36 -22.63 -8.65
N GLN A 436 9.65 -23.29 -9.77
CA GLN A 436 10.83 -23.00 -10.59
C GLN A 436 10.75 -21.68 -11.38
N TYR A 437 9.54 -21.09 -11.51
CA TYR A 437 9.33 -19.84 -12.23
C TYR A 437 9.18 -18.63 -11.31
N GLY A 438 9.08 -18.86 -10.01
CA GLY A 438 8.82 -17.82 -9.02
C GLY A 438 7.40 -17.23 -9.09
N TRP A 439 6.45 -17.87 -9.81
CA TRP A 439 5.06 -17.46 -9.84
C TRP A 439 4.28 -18.06 -8.67
N VAL A 440 3.34 -17.28 -8.13
CA VAL A 440 2.56 -17.68 -6.96
C VAL A 440 1.09 -17.96 -7.29
N CYS A 441 0.63 -17.67 -8.51
CA CYS A 441 -0.74 -17.87 -8.95
C CYS A 441 -0.87 -18.01 -10.48
N ASN A 442 -2.01 -18.51 -10.93
CA ASN A 442 -2.25 -18.77 -12.35
C ASN A 442 -2.29 -17.50 -13.21
N ALA A 443 -2.70 -16.35 -12.66
CA ALA A 443 -2.70 -15.08 -13.37
C ALA A 443 -1.30 -14.65 -13.84
N GLN A 444 -0.23 -15.14 -13.19
CA GLN A 444 1.16 -14.84 -13.54
C GLN A 444 1.74 -15.78 -14.62
N ALA A 445 1.07 -16.90 -14.91
CA ALA A 445 1.55 -17.88 -15.89
C ALA A 445 1.73 -17.26 -17.27
N SER A 446 2.88 -17.51 -17.91
CA SER A 446 3.17 -17.00 -19.25
C SER A 446 2.36 -17.76 -20.32
N GLY A 447 2.01 -17.10 -21.42
CA GLY A 447 1.33 -17.75 -22.55
C GLY A 447 2.13 -18.95 -23.05
N LYS A 448 3.48 -18.87 -23.14
CA LYS A 448 4.33 -19.98 -23.55
C LYS A 448 4.15 -21.20 -22.65
N TRP A 449 4.10 -21.01 -21.33
CA TRP A 449 3.90 -22.11 -20.39
C TRP A 449 2.51 -22.72 -20.55
N LEU A 450 1.46 -21.88 -20.67
CA LEU A 450 0.08 -22.31 -20.86
C LEU A 450 -0.07 -23.18 -22.11
N HIS A 451 0.47 -22.75 -23.26
CA HIS A 451 0.43 -23.49 -24.50
C HIS A 451 1.18 -24.84 -24.43
N ALA A 452 2.31 -24.89 -23.71
CA ALA A 452 3.12 -26.12 -23.58
C ALA A 452 2.49 -27.16 -22.63
N ASN A 453 1.66 -26.73 -21.66
CA ASN A 453 1.15 -27.61 -20.59
C ASN A 453 -0.35 -27.88 -20.66
N THR A 454 -1.08 -27.20 -21.56
CA THR A 454 -2.52 -27.45 -21.78
C THR A 454 -2.71 -28.53 -22.85
N SER A 455 -3.66 -29.43 -22.65
CA SER A 455 -3.91 -30.54 -23.57
C SER A 455 -4.34 -30.05 -24.97
N LEU A 456 -4.03 -30.80 -26.02
CA LEU A 456 -4.38 -30.45 -27.40
C LEU A 456 -5.87 -30.22 -27.57
N LYS A 457 -6.74 -31.09 -26.97
CA LYS A 457 -8.18 -30.94 -27.03
C LYS A 457 -8.67 -29.63 -26.39
N ALA A 458 -8.13 -29.28 -25.27
CA ALA A 458 -8.44 -28.02 -24.59
C ALA A 458 -7.97 -26.80 -25.43
N MET A 459 -6.80 -26.90 -26.05
CA MET A 459 -6.29 -25.87 -26.96
C MET A 459 -7.13 -25.72 -28.24
N GLU A 460 -7.71 -26.79 -28.77
CA GLU A 460 -8.63 -26.71 -29.91
C GLU A 460 -9.88 -25.86 -29.64
N LEU A 461 -10.42 -25.90 -28.41
CA LEU A 461 -11.53 -25.03 -28.00
C LEU A 461 -11.12 -23.55 -28.00
N VAL A 462 -9.94 -23.26 -27.47
CA VAL A 462 -9.39 -21.89 -27.45
C VAL A 462 -9.15 -21.38 -28.86
N ASN A 463 -8.56 -22.21 -29.74
CA ASN A 463 -8.31 -21.88 -31.15
C ASN A 463 -9.64 -21.67 -31.94
N ARG A 464 -10.66 -22.44 -31.64
CA ARG A 464 -12.01 -22.24 -32.22
C ARG A 464 -12.61 -20.91 -31.80
N ALA A 465 -12.49 -20.53 -30.50
CA ALA A 465 -12.95 -19.25 -30.00
C ALA A 465 -12.18 -18.07 -30.62
N LEU A 466 -10.87 -18.22 -30.86
CA LEU A 466 -10.06 -17.26 -31.61
C LEU A 466 -10.53 -17.12 -33.08
N SER A 467 -10.72 -18.24 -33.77
CA SER A 467 -11.14 -18.24 -35.17
C SER A 467 -12.55 -17.63 -35.35
N ASN A 468 -13.42 -17.78 -34.36
CA ASN A 468 -14.76 -17.20 -34.33
C ASN A 468 -14.76 -15.73 -33.83
N HIS A 469 -13.62 -15.10 -33.65
CA HIS A 469 -13.48 -13.73 -33.12
C HIS A 469 -14.14 -13.49 -31.76
N GLN A 470 -14.40 -14.54 -30.98
CA GLN A 470 -14.91 -14.44 -29.61
C GLN A 470 -13.83 -13.99 -28.62
N LEU A 471 -12.56 -14.29 -28.92
CA LEU A 471 -11.40 -13.91 -28.12
C LEU A 471 -10.34 -13.24 -28.98
N THR A 472 -9.60 -12.31 -28.34
CA THR A 472 -8.29 -11.85 -28.83
C THR A 472 -7.19 -12.82 -28.36
N LEU A 473 -5.96 -12.74 -28.90
CA LEU A 473 -4.84 -13.55 -28.43
C LEU A 473 -4.60 -13.37 -26.92
N ARG A 474 -4.64 -12.14 -26.42
CA ARG A 474 -4.55 -11.86 -24.99
C ARG A 474 -5.73 -12.44 -24.21
N GLY A 475 -6.92 -12.39 -24.77
CA GLY A 475 -8.13 -12.99 -24.21
C GLY A 475 -8.02 -14.50 -24.08
N ALA A 476 -7.40 -15.17 -25.05
CA ALA A 476 -7.14 -16.60 -25.05
C ALA A 476 -6.20 -17.02 -23.90
N ASP A 477 -5.07 -16.30 -23.71
CA ASP A 477 -4.15 -16.56 -22.59
C ASP A 477 -4.86 -16.40 -21.23
N ARG A 478 -5.75 -15.42 -21.10
CA ARG A 478 -6.52 -15.20 -19.87
C ARG A 478 -7.55 -16.30 -19.63
N ALA A 479 -8.27 -16.72 -20.68
CA ALA A 479 -9.20 -17.85 -20.57
C ALA A 479 -8.46 -19.13 -20.15
N MET A 480 -7.24 -19.38 -20.66
CA MET A 480 -6.41 -20.50 -20.24
C MET A 480 -5.97 -20.38 -18.76
N ARG A 481 -5.55 -19.19 -18.30
CA ARG A 481 -5.23 -18.98 -16.88
C ARG A 481 -6.41 -19.28 -15.97
N LEU A 482 -7.62 -18.83 -16.37
CA LEU A 482 -8.86 -19.16 -15.67
C LEU A 482 -9.12 -20.68 -15.65
N SER A 483 -8.94 -21.35 -16.78
CA SER A 483 -9.12 -22.80 -16.88
C SER A 483 -8.21 -23.59 -15.94
N TRP A 484 -6.95 -23.15 -15.80
CA TRP A 484 -6.01 -23.71 -14.82
C TRP A 484 -6.46 -23.47 -13.39
N THR A 485 -7.01 -22.30 -13.08
CA THR A 485 -7.56 -22.00 -11.75
C THR A 485 -8.78 -22.85 -11.42
N LEU A 486 -9.66 -23.07 -12.41
CA LEU A 486 -10.82 -23.95 -12.27
C LEU A 486 -10.40 -25.41 -12.02
N ALA A 487 -9.37 -25.88 -12.72
CA ALA A 487 -8.79 -27.21 -12.50
C ALA A 487 -8.22 -27.33 -11.07
N ASP A 488 -7.49 -26.33 -10.59
CA ASP A 488 -6.91 -26.31 -9.23
C ASP A 488 -7.98 -26.34 -8.14
N LEU A 489 -9.04 -25.53 -8.30
CA LEU A 489 -10.18 -25.52 -7.36
C LEU A 489 -10.92 -26.88 -7.32
N ALA A 490 -10.93 -27.59 -8.44
CA ALA A 490 -11.52 -28.93 -8.53
C ALA A 490 -10.54 -30.05 -8.19
N GLY A 491 -9.30 -29.75 -7.78
CA GLY A 491 -8.27 -30.73 -7.42
C GLY A 491 -7.72 -31.53 -8.59
N ARG A 492 -7.80 -31.00 -9.82
CA ARG A 492 -7.29 -31.67 -11.02
C ARG A 492 -5.90 -31.18 -11.41
N VAL A 493 -5.11 -32.07 -11.99
CA VAL A 493 -3.72 -31.81 -12.39
C VAL A 493 -3.64 -30.88 -13.62
N SER A 494 -4.64 -30.93 -14.50
CA SER A 494 -4.70 -30.11 -15.74
C SER A 494 -6.15 -29.76 -16.08
N PRO A 495 -6.38 -28.69 -16.84
CA PRO A 495 -7.71 -28.27 -17.27
C PRO A 495 -8.38 -29.29 -18.20
N THR A 496 -9.66 -29.52 -17.99
CA THR A 496 -10.55 -30.25 -18.89
C THR A 496 -11.14 -29.32 -19.94
N GLU A 497 -11.79 -29.89 -20.97
CA GLU A 497 -12.54 -29.12 -21.96
C GLU A 497 -13.65 -28.25 -21.30
N GLN A 498 -14.28 -28.75 -20.24
CA GLN A 498 -15.29 -28.02 -19.48
C GLN A 498 -14.69 -26.79 -18.76
N ASP A 499 -13.50 -26.92 -18.17
CA ASP A 499 -12.80 -25.79 -17.54
C ASP A 499 -12.45 -24.70 -18.56
N VAL A 500 -12.02 -25.11 -19.76
CA VAL A 500 -11.74 -24.17 -20.85
C VAL A 500 -12.99 -23.45 -21.32
N HIS A 501 -14.10 -24.20 -21.50
CA HIS A 501 -15.38 -23.60 -21.88
C HIS A 501 -15.84 -22.57 -20.85
N GLN A 502 -15.76 -22.92 -19.54
CA GLN A 502 -16.11 -22.01 -18.45
C GLN A 502 -15.16 -20.81 -18.38
N GLY A 503 -13.86 -21.00 -18.59
CA GLY A 503 -12.86 -19.92 -18.65
C GLY A 503 -13.14 -18.91 -19.77
N ILE A 504 -13.55 -19.41 -20.98
CA ILE A 504 -13.96 -18.57 -22.09
C ILE A 504 -15.25 -17.81 -21.73
N GLU A 505 -16.22 -18.48 -21.15
CA GLU A 505 -17.49 -17.88 -20.73
C GLU A 505 -17.30 -16.77 -19.69
N MET A 506 -16.47 -17.00 -18.66
CA MET A 506 -16.14 -15.99 -17.65
C MET A 506 -15.45 -14.75 -18.24
N ARG A 507 -14.77 -14.90 -19.39
CA ARG A 507 -14.11 -13.80 -20.09
C ARG A 507 -15.05 -13.00 -20.98
N THR A 508 -16.13 -13.60 -21.50
CA THR A 508 -16.97 -13.03 -22.58
C THR A 508 -18.37 -12.57 -22.14
N ARG A 509 -18.75 -12.80 -20.89
CA ARG A 509 -20.14 -12.55 -20.39
C ARG A 509 -20.65 -11.11 -20.45
N MET A 510 -19.82 -10.11 -20.78
CA MET A 510 -20.25 -8.70 -20.91
C MET A 510 -20.53 -8.26 -22.33
N THR A 511 -20.35 -9.12 -23.33
CA THR A 511 -20.66 -8.81 -24.74
C THR A 511 -22.07 -9.21 -25.12
#